data_fd907dd88a686131c19aecd41641ac68
#
_entry.id   fd907dd88a686131c19aecd41641ac68
#
_cell.length_a   1.000
_cell.length_b   1.000
_cell.length_c   1.000
_cell.angle_alpha   90.00
_cell.angle_beta   90.00
_cell.angle_gamma   90.00
#
_symmetry.space_group_name_H-M   'P 1'
#
loop_
_entity.id
_entity.type
_entity.pdbx_description
1 polymer ?
#
loop_
_entity_poly.entity_id
_entity_poly.type
_entity_poly.pdbx_seq_one_letter_code
_entity_poly.pdbx_strand_id
1 'polypeptide(L)'
;MSVRKKRLILLAGVALGALGGLVAYTQQSKPLDPFEEAMRQREMYLETFGILPGDLFVEEGKELFYRKGPSGKTLEECDFGLGKGVLEGVYAVLPKYFPDTGRVEDLESRVYTCMQRVQGFKPEEIKRDEVRAITTFIASFSSKAKIQVVPKHPQEIAMYNLG
;
A
#
# COMPACT_ATOMS: atom_id res chain seq x y z
N MET A 1 24.86 -63.63 -38.68
CA MET A 1 25.03 -62.19 -39.02
C MET A 1 23.78 -61.40 -38.62
N SER A 2 23.46 -61.20 -37.36
CA SER A 2 22.26 -60.39 -37.01
C SER A 2 22.26 -59.80 -35.58
N VAL A 3 23.10 -60.25 -34.67
CA VAL A 3 22.99 -59.84 -33.24
C VAL A 3 23.71 -58.51 -32.92
N ARG A 4 24.74 -58.14 -33.71
CA ARG A 4 25.51 -56.88 -33.45
C ARG A 4 24.75 -55.59 -33.87
N LYS A 5 23.88 -55.66 -34.91
CA LYS A 5 23.13 -54.48 -35.37
C LYS A 5 22.00 -54.05 -34.45
N LYS A 6 21.36 -55.01 -33.70
CA LYS A 6 20.27 -54.67 -32.78
C LYS A 6 20.77 -53.98 -31.50
N ARG A 7 21.99 -54.26 -31.06
CA ARG A 7 22.55 -53.61 -29.82
C ARG A 7 22.98 -52.17 -30.08
N LEU A 8 23.38 -51.83 -31.33
CA LEU A 8 23.79 -50.46 -31.65
C LEU A 8 22.58 -49.49 -31.73
N ILE A 9 21.44 -49.99 -32.18
CA ILE A 9 20.22 -49.14 -32.28
C ILE A 9 19.60 -48.85 -30.91
N LEU A 10 19.73 -49.79 -29.95
CA LEU A 10 19.26 -49.59 -28.57
C LEU A 10 20.09 -48.58 -27.79
N LEU A 11 21.38 -48.51 -28.02
CA LEU A 11 22.28 -47.54 -27.38
C LEU A 11 22.09 -46.11 -27.93
N ALA A 12 21.77 -45.97 -29.22
CA ALA A 12 21.49 -44.69 -29.84
C ALA A 12 20.14 -44.08 -29.36
N GLY A 13 19.13 -44.94 -29.12
CA GLY A 13 17.82 -44.48 -28.58
C GLY A 13 17.89 -43.97 -27.15
N VAL A 14 18.70 -44.59 -26.29
CA VAL A 14 18.89 -44.16 -24.89
C VAL A 14 19.66 -42.84 -24.82
N ALA A 15 20.66 -42.63 -25.70
CA ALA A 15 21.43 -41.40 -25.74
C ALA A 15 20.60 -40.20 -26.20
N LEU A 16 19.70 -40.40 -27.16
CA LEU A 16 18.77 -39.33 -27.60
C LEU A 16 17.70 -38.97 -26.57
N GLY A 17 17.22 -39.91 -25.78
CA GLY A 17 16.28 -39.68 -24.70
C GLY A 17 16.91 -38.90 -23.52
N ALA A 18 18.19 -39.19 -23.22
CA ALA A 18 18.91 -38.48 -22.14
C ALA A 18 19.25 -37.03 -22.52
N LEU A 19 19.57 -36.76 -23.75
CA LEU A 19 19.81 -35.39 -24.23
C LEU A 19 18.52 -34.55 -24.31
N GLY A 20 17.41 -35.15 -24.71
CA GLY A 20 16.10 -34.48 -24.71
C GLY A 20 15.60 -34.12 -23.30
N GLY A 21 15.88 -34.98 -22.32
CA GLY A 21 15.53 -34.72 -20.92
C GLY A 21 16.40 -33.62 -20.28
N LEU A 22 17.66 -33.52 -20.63
CA LEU A 22 18.57 -32.48 -20.17
C LEU A 22 18.22 -31.09 -20.74
N VAL A 23 17.77 -31.03 -21.99
CA VAL A 23 17.33 -29.75 -22.60
C VAL A 23 16.05 -29.23 -21.99
N ALA A 24 15.13 -30.12 -21.60
CA ALA A 24 13.89 -29.71 -20.92
C ALA A 24 14.11 -29.16 -19.51
N TYR A 25 15.19 -29.54 -18.83
CA TYR A 25 15.53 -29.08 -17.47
C TYR A 25 16.19 -27.69 -17.45
N THR A 26 16.63 -27.16 -18.59
CA THR A 26 17.34 -25.86 -18.66
C THR A 26 16.48 -24.69 -19.12
N GLN A 27 15.18 -24.89 -19.34
CA GLN A 27 14.25 -23.77 -19.52
C GLN A 27 13.89 -23.15 -18.17
N GLN A 28 14.87 -22.49 -17.54
CA GLN A 28 14.57 -21.53 -16.50
C GLN A 28 13.70 -20.42 -17.08
N SER A 29 12.46 -20.35 -16.66
CA SER A 29 11.57 -19.24 -16.98
C SER A 29 12.30 -17.93 -16.68
N LYS A 30 12.36 -17.04 -17.64
CA LYS A 30 12.91 -15.69 -17.45
C LYS A 30 12.24 -15.08 -16.20
N PRO A 31 13.00 -14.48 -15.26
CA PRO A 31 12.41 -13.80 -14.14
C PRO A 31 11.38 -12.78 -14.63
N LEU A 32 10.20 -12.75 -14.04
CA LEU A 32 9.19 -11.74 -14.33
C LEU A 32 9.73 -10.36 -13.96
N ASP A 33 9.25 -9.34 -14.64
CA ASP A 33 9.43 -7.96 -14.20
C ASP A 33 8.90 -7.80 -12.77
N PRO A 34 9.60 -7.07 -11.89
CA PRO A 34 9.16 -6.88 -10.50
C PRO A 34 7.72 -6.37 -10.37
N PHE A 35 7.26 -5.55 -11.31
CA PHE A 35 5.89 -5.06 -11.33
C PHE A 35 4.89 -6.17 -11.71
N GLU A 36 5.20 -6.97 -12.75
CA GLU A 36 4.38 -8.11 -13.15
C GLU A 36 4.29 -9.16 -12.05
N GLU A 37 5.40 -9.42 -11.35
CA GLU A 37 5.43 -10.34 -10.20
C GLU A 37 4.55 -9.83 -9.06
N ALA A 38 4.62 -8.54 -8.74
CA ALA A 38 3.79 -7.91 -7.71
C ALA A 38 2.29 -7.99 -8.07
N MET A 39 1.93 -7.75 -9.34
CA MET A 39 0.56 -7.86 -9.82
C MET A 39 0.05 -9.31 -9.75
N ARG A 40 0.87 -10.28 -10.13
CA ARG A 40 0.54 -11.70 -10.03
C ARG A 40 0.31 -12.14 -8.58
N GLN A 41 1.18 -11.70 -7.67
CA GLN A 41 1.02 -11.98 -6.23
C GLN A 41 -0.27 -11.37 -5.68
N ARG A 42 -0.61 -10.15 -6.10
CA ARG A 42 -1.86 -9.49 -5.73
C ARG A 42 -3.09 -10.27 -6.20
N GLU A 43 -3.10 -10.71 -7.46
CA GLU A 43 -4.19 -11.51 -8.02
C GLU A 43 -4.34 -12.85 -7.27
N MET A 44 -3.24 -13.56 -7.07
CA MET A 44 -3.23 -14.82 -6.32
C MET A 44 -3.75 -14.63 -4.88
N TYR A 45 -3.42 -13.52 -4.24
CA TYR A 45 -3.92 -13.21 -2.90
C TYR A 45 -5.43 -12.98 -2.90
N LEU A 46 -5.95 -12.21 -3.87
CA LEU A 46 -7.38 -11.97 -4.05
C LEU A 46 -8.14 -13.26 -4.36
N GLU A 47 -7.62 -14.13 -5.22
CA GLU A 47 -8.23 -15.43 -5.52
C GLU A 47 -8.28 -16.35 -4.29
N THR A 48 -7.27 -16.30 -3.43
CA THR A 48 -7.14 -17.16 -2.26
C THR A 48 -8.01 -16.68 -1.09
N PHE A 49 -8.02 -15.38 -0.82
CA PHE A 49 -8.61 -14.79 0.38
C PHE A 49 -9.83 -13.89 0.10
N GLY A 50 -10.08 -13.53 -1.16
CA GLY A 50 -11.19 -12.67 -1.56
C GLY A 50 -11.04 -11.19 -1.16
N ILE A 51 -9.99 -10.83 -0.40
CA ILE A 51 -9.76 -9.49 0.15
C ILE A 51 -8.26 -9.24 0.27
N LEU A 52 -7.83 -8.01 0.06
CA LEU A 52 -6.44 -7.61 0.32
C LEU A 52 -6.23 -7.27 1.81
N PRO A 53 -5.03 -7.49 2.36
CA PRO A 53 -4.75 -7.10 3.75
C PRO A 53 -5.04 -5.63 4.05
N GLY A 54 -4.81 -4.74 3.08
CA GLY A 54 -5.10 -3.31 3.21
C GLY A 54 -6.58 -3.00 3.40
N ASP A 55 -7.49 -3.79 2.82
CA ASP A 55 -8.93 -3.56 2.91
C ASP A 55 -9.47 -3.76 4.33
N LEU A 56 -8.85 -4.63 5.11
CA LEU A 56 -9.18 -4.82 6.53
C LEU A 56 -8.91 -3.54 7.34
N PHE A 57 -7.78 -2.88 7.07
CA PHE A 57 -7.44 -1.61 7.70
C PHE A 57 -8.36 -0.47 7.24
N VAL A 58 -8.87 -0.52 6.02
CA VAL A 58 -9.85 0.47 5.52
C VAL A 58 -11.15 0.38 6.30
N GLU A 59 -11.70 -0.81 6.52
CA GLU A 59 -12.95 -0.99 7.29
C GLU A 59 -12.75 -0.62 8.77
N GLU A 60 -11.67 -1.08 9.40
CA GLU A 60 -11.34 -0.67 10.77
C GLU A 60 -11.17 0.86 10.88
N GLY A 61 -10.45 1.45 9.95
CA GLY A 61 -10.22 2.90 9.90
C GLY A 61 -11.51 3.70 9.71
N LYS A 62 -12.45 3.19 8.92
CA LYS A 62 -13.78 3.77 8.76
C LYS A 62 -14.56 3.79 10.08
N GLU A 63 -14.63 2.68 10.80
CA GLU A 63 -15.29 2.61 12.09
C GLU A 63 -14.69 3.61 13.10
N LEU A 64 -13.36 3.67 13.15
CA LEU A 64 -12.63 4.58 14.03
C LEU A 64 -12.82 6.05 13.62
N PHE A 65 -12.91 6.37 12.36
CA PHE A 65 -13.13 7.72 11.84
C PHE A 65 -14.48 8.30 12.27
N TYR A 66 -15.54 7.50 12.21
CA TYR A 66 -16.88 7.89 12.62
C TYR A 66 -17.16 7.68 14.11
N ARG A 67 -16.24 7.07 14.85
CA ARG A 67 -16.35 6.90 16.30
C ARG A 67 -16.32 8.26 17.00
N LYS A 68 -17.26 8.51 17.91
CA LYS A 68 -17.22 9.69 18.76
C LYS A 68 -16.10 9.57 19.80
N GLY A 69 -15.28 10.59 19.88
CA GLY A 69 -14.26 10.70 20.93
C GLY A 69 -14.82 11.25 22.25
N PRO A 70 -13.97 11.49 23.25
CA PRO A 70 -14.34 12.05 24.54
C PRO A 70 -15.08 13.38 24.46
N SER A 71 -14.82 14.21 23.45
CA SER A 71 -15.53 15.47 23.17
C SER A 71 -16.94 15.29 22.59
N GLY A 72 -17.36 14.05 22.27
CA GLY A 72 -18.60 13.75 21.56
C GLY A 72 -18.56 13.95 20.05
N LYS A 73 -17.41 14.36 19.50
CA LYS A 73 -17.19 14.64 18.07
C LYS A 73 -16.54 13.48 17.35
N THR A 74 -16.78 13.43 16.03
CA THR A 74 -16.11 12.51 15.09
C THR A 74 -14.98 13.21 14.35
N LEU A 75 -14.19 12.46 13.58
CA LEU A 75 -13.15 13.06 12.73
C LEU A 75 -13.72 13.78 11.49
N GLU A 76 -15.01 13.66 11.17
CA GLU A 76 -15.66 14.45 10.10
C GLU A 76 -15.58 15.96 10.36
N GLU A 77 -15.47 16.38 11.63
CA GLU A 77 -15.32 17.78 11.98
C GLU A 77 -13.90 18.32 11.82
N CYS A 78 -12.95 17.44 11.48
CA CYS A 78 -11.57 17.83 11.22
C CYS A 78 -11.36 18.26 9.76
N ASP A 79 -10.51 19.27 9.57
CA ASP A 79 -9.97 19.63 8.25
C ASP A 79 -8.66 18.90 8.02
N PHE A 80 -8.65 18.01 7.02
CA PHE A 80 -7.46 17.27 6.59
C PHE A 80 -6.70 17.98 5.45
N GLY A 81 -7.00 19.25 5.17
CA GLY A 81 -6.29 20.07 4.21
C GLY A 81 -7.08 20.51 2.98
N LEU A 82 -8.28 19.97 2.79
CA LEU A 82 -9.23 20.37 1.74
C LEU A 82 -10.57 20.88 2.28
N GLY A 83 -10.67 21.04 3.61
CA GLY A 83 -11.88 21.43 4.32
C GLY A 83 -12.42 20.31 5.22
N LYS A 84 -13.32 20.67 6.14
CA LYS A 84 -13.94 19.72 7.06
C LYS A 84 -14.76 18.69 6.31
N GLY A 85 -14.58 17.41 6.68
CA GLY A 85 -15.33 16.30 6.09
C GLY A 85 -14.95 15.93 4.67
N VAL A 86 -14.01 16.63 4.03
CA VAL A 86 -13.52 16.30 2.69
C VAL A 86 -12.40 15.29 2.80
N LEU A 87 -12.59 14.10 2.21
CA LEU A 87 -11.60 13.03 2.22
C LEU A 87 -11.00 12.76 0.84
N GLU A 88 -11.77 13.00 -0.23
CA GLU A 88 -11.34 12.74 -1.59
C GLU A 88 -10.15 13.63 -1.98
N GLY A 89 -9.05 13.00 -2.38
CA GLY A 89 -7.83 13.69 -2.82
C GLY A 89 -6.95 14.23 -1.69
N VAL A 90 -7.33 14.09 -0.42
CA VAL A 90 -6.58 14.62 0.73
C VAL A 90 -5.14 14.12 0.74
N TYR A 91 -4.93 12.81 0.55
CA TYR A 91 -3.58 12.24 0.57
C TYR A 91 -2.68 12.78 -0.54
N ALA A 92 -3.26 13.24 -1.65
CA ALA A 92 -2.53 13.76 -2.80
C ALA A 92 -2.04 15.22 -2.64
N VAL A 93 -2.54 15.95 -1.63
CA VAL A 93 -2.17 17.35 -1.36
C VAL A 93 -1.32 17.53 -0.10
N LEU A 94 -1.08 16.45 0.63
CA LEU A 94 -0.24 16.45 1.84
C LEU A 94 1.20 15.99 1.52
N PRO A 95 2.20 16.46 2.30
CA PRO A 95 2.09 17.33 3.49
C PRO A 95 1.79 18.79 3.15
N LYS A 96 1.17 19.51 4.08
CA LYS A 96 0.92 20.95 3.96
C LYS A 96 0.96 21.66 5.31
N TYR A 97 1.05 22.97 5.29
CA TYR A 97 0.98 23.80 6.48
C TYR A 97 -0.45 23.94 6.98
N PHE A 98 -0.64 23.75 8.29
CA PHE A 98 -1.92 23.92 8.98
C PHE A 98 -1.86 25.11 9.95
N PRO A 99 -2.63 26.17 9.71
CA PRO A 99 -2.61 27.37 10.55
C PRO A 99 -3.04 27.12 11.99
N ASP A 100 -3.92 26.13 12.23
CA ASP A 100 -4.41 25.78 13.56
C ASP A 100 -3.35 25.15 14.46
N THR A 101 -2.33 24.53 13.87
CA THR A 101 -1.17 23.97 14.60
C THR A 101 0.10 24.77 14.44
N GLY A 102 0.18 25.64 13.41
CA GLY A 102 1.38 26.36 13.04
C GLY A 102 2.50 25.45 12.49
N ARG A 103 2.16 24.26 11.99
CA ARG A 103 3.12 23.24 11.52
C ARG A 103 2.73 22.69 10.16
N VAL A 104 3.74 22.15 9.47
CA VAL A 104 3.53 21.26 8.32
C VAL A 104 3.23 19.88 8.86
N GLU A 105 2.11 19.30 8.42
CA GLU A 105 1.67 17.96 8.84
C GLU A 105 1.41 17.10 7.60
N ASP A 106 1.83 15.85 7.67
CA ASP A 106 1.39 14.78 6.79
C ASP A 106 0.04 14.20 7.26
N LEU A 107 -0.50 13.21 6.57
CA LEU A 107 -1.81 12.66 6.94
C LEU A 107 -1.80 11.99 8.31
N GLU A 108 -0.75 11.22 8.65
CA GLU A 108 -0.66 10.51 9.93
C GLU A 108 -0.59 11.50 11.10
N SER A 109 0.27 12.53 10.98
CA SER A 109 0.38 13.61 11.96
C SER A 109 -0.92 14.39 12.10
N ARG A 110 -1.62 14.64 10.98
CA ARG A 110 -2.89 15.35 11.00
C ARG A 110 -4.01 14.53 11.65
N VAL A 111 -4.11 13.23 11.39
CA VAL A 111 -5.03 12.33 12.09
C VAL A 111 -4.78 12.39 13.60
N TYR A 112 -3.53 12.26 14.02
CA TYR A 112 -3.16 12.34 15.44
C TYR A 112 -3.58 13.68 16.07
N THR A 113 -3.30 14.79 15.39
CA THR A 113 -3.72 16.14 15.81
C THR A 113 -5.24 16.24 15.94
N CYS A 114 -6.00 15.70 14.99
CA CYS A 114 -7.46 15.74 15.01
C CYS A 114 -8.07 14.87 16.12
N MET A 115 -7.47 13.69 16.38
CA MET A 115 -7.88 12.88 17.52
C MET A 115 -7.74 13.63 18.85
N GLN A 116 -6.68 14.41 19.00
CA GLN A 116 -6.50 15.24 20.21
C GLN A 116 -7.44 16.43 20.25
N ARG A 117 -7.43 17.27 19.21
CA ARG A 117 -8.09 18.58 19.25
C ARG A 117 -9.58 18.54 18.95
N VAL A 118 -10.02 17.60 18.11
CA VAL A 118 -11.43 17.47 17.72
C VAL A 118 -12.13 16.42 18.57
N GLN A 119 -11.60 15.21 18.62
CA GLN A 119 -12.19 14.12 19.38
C GLN A 119 -11.91 14.20 20.89
N GLY A 120 -10.87 14.93 21.32
CA GLY A 120 -10.55 15.16 22.72
C GLY A 120 -9.79 14.02 23.41
N PHE A 121 -9.16 13.14 22.65
CA PHE A 121 -8.28 12.09 23.21
C PHE A 121 -7.00 12.70 23.77
N LYS A 122 -6.53 12.16 24.89
CA LYS A 122 -5.20 12.48 25.41
C LYS A 122 -4.13 11.74 24.59
N PRO A 123 -2.89 12.27 24.51
CA PRO A 123 -1.81 11.64 23.75
C PRO A 123 -1.59 10.16 24.07
N GLU A 124 -1.67 9.79 25.37
CA GLU A 124 -1.47 8.43 25.86
C GLU A 124 -2.62 7.46 25.54
N GLU A 125 -3.78 7.98 25.17
CA GLU A 125 -4.97 7.21 24.79
C GLU A 125 -4.97 6.85 23.28
N ILE A 126 -4.17 7.56 22.46
CA ILE A 126 -4.13 7.38 21.03
C ILE A 126 -3.18 6.23 20.67
N LYS A 127 -3.75 5.15 20.13
CA LYS A 127 -2.98 4.00 19.69
C LYS A 127 -2.47 4.19 18.26
N ARG A 128 -1.21 3.84 18.07
CA ARG A 128 -0.57 3.96 16.75
C ARG A 128 -1.30 3.16 15.66
N ASP A 129 -1.82 1.98 16.01
CA ASP A 129 -2.54 1.15 15.04
C ASP A 129 -3.88 1.76 14.65
N GLU A 130 -4.59 2.42 15.58
CA GLU A 130 -5.81 3.19 15.26
C GLU A 130 -5.49 4.35 14.31
N VAL A 131 -4.43 5.10 14.56
CA VAL A 131 -3.98 6.17 13.65
C VAL A 131 -3.67 5.62 12.26
N ARG A 132 -2.96 4.49 12.18
CA ARG A 132 -2.64 3.83 10.91
C ARG A 132 -3.89 3.38 10.16
N ALA A 133 -4.85 2.76 10.83
CA ALA A 133 -6.11 2.33 10.21
C ALA A 133 -6.90 3.53 9.67
N ILE A 134 -7.05 4.60 10.46
CA ILE A 134 -7.72 5.84 10.03
C ILE A 134 -6.99 6.46 8.83
N THR A 135 -5.66 6.53 8.87
CA THR A 135 -4.83 7.04 7.76
C THR A 135 -5.07 6.23 6.48
N THR A 136 -5.12 4.89 6.59
CA THR A 136 -5.40 4.00 5.45
C THR A 136 -6.80 4.23 4.89
N PHE A 137 -7.80 4.38 5.74
CA PHE A 137 -9.17 4.71 5.32
C PHE A 137 -9.20 6.03 4.54
N ILE A 138 -8.65 7.11 5.08
CA ILE A 138 -8.63 8.42 4.40
C ILE A 138 -7.85 8.34 3.08
N ALA A 139 -6.68 7.66 3.07
CA ALA A 139 -5.85 7.52 1.87
C ALA A 139 -6.56 6.75 0.75
N SER A 140 -7.48 5.83 1.07
CA SER A 140 -8.24 5.05 0.08
C SER A 140 -9.06 5.93 -0.87
N PHE A 141 -9.53 7.11 -0.41
CA PHE A 141 -10.24 8.08 -1.23
C PHE A 141 -9.34 8.85 -2.21
N SER A 142 -8.01 8.66 -2.12
CA SER A 142 -7.05 9.31 -3.02
C SER A 142 -6.42 8.37 -4.05
N SER A 143 -6.89 7.13 -4.18
CA SER A 143 -6.29 6.08 -5.01
C SER A 143 -6.16 6.44 -6.51
N LYS A 144 -7.00 7.36 -7.01
CA LYS A 144 -6.97 7.85 -8.39
C LYS A 144 -6.47 9.29 -8.51
N ALA A 145 -6.14 9.93 -7.39
CA ALA A 145 -5.69 11.31 -7.38
C ALA A 145 -4.22 11.40 -7.80
N LYS A 146 -3.90 12.40 -8.63
CA LYS A 146 -2.50 12.75 -8.92
C LYS A 146 -1.93 13.52 -7.74
N ILE A 147 -0.69 13.23 -7.38
CA ILE A 147 0.04 13.99 -6.35
C ILE A 147 0.12 15.45 -6.78
N GLN A 148 -0.33 16.35 -5.92
CA GLN A 148 -0.42 17.80 -6.14
C GLN A 148 0.19 18.59 -4.98
N VAL A 149 1.26 18.08 -4.38
CA VAL A 149 1.98 18.77 -3.32
C VAL A 149 2.78 19.92 -3.92
N VAL A 150 2.29 21.14 -3.72
CA VAL A 150 2.97 22.36 -4.18
C VAL A 150 3.28 23.20 -2.94
N PRO A 151 4.55 23.24 -2.48
CA PRO A 151 4.93 24.04 -1.32
C PRO A 151 4.67 25.54 -1.57
N LYS A 152 3.86 26.17 -0.73
CA LYS A 152 3.52 27.60 -0.82
C LYS A 152 3.89 28.37 0.44
N HIS A 153 3.72 27.75 1.60
CA HIS A 153 4.09 28.34 2.88
C HIS A 153 5.59 28.26 3.12
N PRO A 154 6.25 29.26 3.75
CA PRO A 154 7.69 29.23 4.01
C PRO A 154 8.18 27.96 4.71
N GLN A 155 7.41 27.40 5.64
CA GLN A 155 7.75 26.14 6.31
C GLN A 155 7.67 24.93 5.38
N GLU A 156 6.70 24.89 4.46
CA GLU A 156 6.62 23.83 3.44
C GLU A 156 7.82 23.87 2.51
N ILE A 157 8.21 25.09 2.07
CA ILE A 157 9.38 25.31 1.21
C ILE A 157 10.66 24.90 1.96
N ALA A 158 10.78 25.28 3.23
CA ALA A 158 11.91 24.88 4.05
C ALA A 158 12.05 23.36 4.18
N MET A 159 10.93 22.66 4.45
CA MET A 159 10.93 21.18 4.53
C MET A 159 11.26 20.54 3.18
N TYR A 160 10.70 21.05 2.09
CA TYR A 160 10.98 20.55 0.74
C TYR A 160 12.48 20.66 0.38
N ASN A 161 13.13 21.74 0.81
CA ASN A 161 14.56 21.95 0.56
C ASN A 161 15.48 21.09 1.45
N LEU A 162 14.96 20.47 2.50
CA LEU A 162 15.72 19.58 3.39
C LEU A 162 15.71 18.13 2.92
N GLY A 163 14.79 17.71 2.09
CA GLY A 163 14.61 16.31 1.64
C GLY A 163 14.52 16.13 0.18
#